data_900b297b59eabe1470cb20fd36fc248c
#
_entry.id   900b297b59eabe1470cb20fd36fc248c
#
_cell.length_a   1.000
_cell.length_b   1.000
_cell.length_c   1.000
_cell.angle_alpha   90.00
_cell.angle_beta   90.00
_cell.angle_gamma   90.00
#
_symmetry.space_group_name_H-M   'P 1'
#
loop_
_entity.id
_entity.type
_entity.pdbx_description
1 polymer ?
#
loop_
_entity_poly.entity_id
_entity_poly.type
_entity_poly.pdbx_seq_one_letter_code
_entity_poly.pdbx_strand_id
1 'polypeptide(L)'
;DRITSQGQSITKLTSDLGTTNTALAKKAEAAAVTALTQQVEQNGRDIRSNTDSITSLSNQLVNGQPNRWSRRLYPVQLANAGTVPSFSDVRAVAPTVVDEVADAAKLDFTSAGSYLIALYSCQVKVAADTTITLAPGARVFDDTGAIFVNGVQVAWGNASWNTVSFELKAGWNTVEFLVNQWTGQAYINLGLKLSDKVA
;
A
#
# COMPACT_ATOMS: atom_id res chain seq x y z
N ASP A 1 -62.68 -26.95 53.04
CA ASP A 1 -61.98 -25.85 53.62
C ASP A 1 -60.46 -25.91 53.51
N ARG A 2 -59.82 -26.98 54.07
CA ARG A 2 -58.35 -27.16 53.98
C ARG A 2 -57.90 -27.41 52.54
N ILE A 3 -58.67 -28.17 51.77
CA ILE A 3 -58.41 -28.47 50.36
C ILE A 3 -58.53 -27.20 49.51
N THR A 4 -59.58 -26.39 49.77
CA THR A 4 -59.78 -25.10 49.08
C THR A 4 -58.61 -24.12 49.33
N SER A 5 -58.17 -24.03 50.60
CA SER A 5 -57.06 -23.18 50.98
C SER A 5 -55.74 -23.66 50.36
N GLN A 6 -55.49 -24.97 50.24
CA GLN A 6 -54.36 -25.57 49.56
C GLN A 6 -54.42 -25.29 48.05
N GLY A 7 -55.61 -25.42 47.46
CA GLY A 7 -55.78 -25.06 46.03
C GLY A 7 -55.46 -23.59 45.72
N GLN A 8 -55.91 -22.66 46.57
CA GLN A 8 -55.59 -21.26 46.45
C GLN A 8 -54.06 -20.98 46.58
N SER A 9 -53.42 -21.67 47.52
CA SER A 9 -51.98 -21.57 47.73
C SER A 9 -51.21 -22.09 46.54
N ILE A 10 -51.61 -23.21 45.93
CA ILE A 10 -51.00 -23.76 44.72
C ILE A 10 -51.17 -22.79 43.54
N THR A 11 -52.38 -22.24 43.37
CA THR A 11 -52.62 -21.25 42.29
C THR A 11 -51.76 -20.00 42.46
N LYS A 12 -51.63 -19.51 43.70
CA LYS A 12 -50.75 -18.36 43.98
C LYS A 12 -49.28 -18.70 43.71
N LEU A 13 -48.77 -19.85 44.16
CA LEU A 13 -47.39 -20.26 43.90
C LEU A 13 -47.10 -20.42 42.40
N THR A 14 -48.07 -20.96 41.66
CA THR A 14 -47.93 -21.11 40.18
C THR A 14 -47.83 -19.73 39.51
N SER A 15 -48.65 -18.78 39.96
CA SER A 15 -48.61 -17.38 39.45
C SER A 15 -47.28 -16.71 39.81
N ASP A 16 -46.83 -16.83 41.06
CA ASP A 16 -45.58 -16.27 41.53
C ASP A 16 -44.38 -16.84 40.78
N LEU A 17 -44.39 -18.16 40.50
CA LEU A 17 -43.36 -18.85 39.71
C LEU A 17 -43.35 -18.35 38.26
N GLY A 18 -44.50 -18.16 37.65
CA GLY A 18 -44.60 -17.59 36.27
C GLY A 18 -44.04 -16.16 36.23
N THR A 19 -44.33 -15.35 37.22
CA THR A 19 -43.79 -13.98 37.33
C THR A 19 -42.28 -13.99 37.51
N THR A 20 -41.77 -14.89 38.39
CA THR A 20 -40.35 -15.01 38.64
C THR A 20 -39.59 -15.52 37.41
N ASN A 21 -40.10 -16.49 36.67
CA ASN A 21 -39.51 -16.98 35.44
C ASN A 21 -39.46 -15.89 34.38
N THR A 22 -40.50 -15.08 34.22
CA THR A 22 -40.52 -13.97 33.30
C THR A 22 -39.49 -12.88 33.67
N ALA A 23 -39.37 -12.57 34.95
CA ALA A 23 -38.37 -11.62 35.44
C ALA A 23 -36.92 -12.14 35.24
N LEU A 24 -36.70 -13.42 35.43
CA LEU A 24 -35.41 -14.08 35.22
C LEU A 24 -35.02 -14.06 33.74
N ALA A 25 -35.95 -14.38 32.83
CA ALA A 25 -35.74 -14.30 31.42
C ALA A 25 -35.32 -12.86 30.94
N LYS A 26 -36.06 -11.87 31.40
CA LYS A 26 -35.73 -10.44 31.11
C LYS A 26 -34.37 -10.03 31.65
N LYS A 27 -34.00 -10.53 32.83
CA LYS A 27 -32.69 -10.24 33.43
C LYS A 27 -31.54 -10.91 32.66
N ALA A 28 -31.76 -12.14 32.18
CA ALA A 28 -30.79 -12.85 31.31
C ALA A 28 -30.61 -12.12 29.96
N GLU A 29 -31.70 -11.67 29.33
CA GLU A 29 -31.64 -10.87 28.10
C GLU A 29 -30.89 -9.54 28.31
N ALA A 30 -31.15 -8.83 29.39
CA ALA A 30 -30.48 -7.57 29.73
C ALA A 30 -28.95 -7.80 29.95
N ALA A 31 -28.57 -8.90 30.60
CA ALA A 31 -27.18 -9.25 30.80
C ALA A 31 -26.47 -9.57 29.46
N ALA A 32 -27.14 -10.30 28.56
CA ALA A 32 -26.64 -10.61 27.23
C ALA A 32 -26.45 -9.33 26.38
N VAL A 33 -27.42 -8.42 26.41
CA VAL A 33 -27.33 -7.11 25.74
C VAL A 33 -26.16 -6.29 26.30
N THR A 34 -25.99 -6.26 27.62
CA THR A 34 -24.86 -5.54 28.24
C THR A 34 -23.51 -6.12 27.78
N ALA A 35 -23.37 -7.44 27.77
CA ALA A 35 -22.14 -8.10 27.31
C ALA A 35 -21.86 -7.80 25.82
N LEU A 36 -22.89 -7.84 24.98
CA LEU A 36 -22.77 -7.52 23.57
C LEU A 36 -22.39 -6.04 23.36
N THR A 37 -22.96 -5.12 24.11
CA THR A 37 -22.61 -3.71 24.08
C THR A 37 -21.13 -3.49 24.42
N GLN A 38 -20.63 -4.15 25.47
CA GLN A 38 -19.21 -4.08 25.83
C GLN A 38 -18.29 -4.63 24.73
N GLN A 39 -18.72 -5.71 24.08
CA GLN A 39 -17.96 -6.29 22.96
C GLN A 39 -17.92 -5.36 21.75
N VAL A 40 -19.06 -4.71 21.43
CA VAL A 40 -19.11 -3.72 20.35
C VAL A 40 -18.23 -2.51 20.65
N GLU A 41 -18.23 -2.02 21.88
CA GLU A 41 -17.34 -0.95 22.31
C GLU A 41 -15.87 -1.33 22.23
N GLN A 42 -15.51 -2.57 22.63
CA GLN A 42 -14.15 -3.09 22.50
C GLN A 42 -13.73 -3.20 21.04
N ASN A 43 -14.56 -3.78 20.20
CA ASN A 43 -14.31 -3.85 18.76
C ASN A 43 -14.13 -2.43 18.16
N GLY A 44 -14.89 -1.46 18.60
CA GLY A 44 -14.74 -0.06 18.19
C GLY A 44 -13.39 0.56 18.62
N ARG A 45 -12.85 0.19 19.79
CA ARG A 45 -11.50 0.59 20.21
C ARG A 45 -10.43 -0.08 19.35
N ASP A 46 -10.58 -1.38 19.09
CA ASP A 46 -9.62 -2.17 18.31
C ASP A 46 -9.57 -1.69 16.85
N ILE A 47 -10.71 -1.36 16.25
CA ILE A 47 -10.79 -0.75 14.91
C ILE A 47 -10.04 0.58 14.87
N ARG A 48 -10.22 1.46 15.86
CA ARG A 48 -9.46 2.72 15.94
C ARG A 48 -7.97 2.48 16.05
N SER A 49 -7.54 1.60 16.96
CA SER A 49 -6.13 1.24 17.14
C SER A 49 -5.50 0.68 15.87
N ASN A 50 -6.23 -0.18 15.16
CA ASN A 50 -5.79 -0.72 13.87
C ASN A 50 -5.69 0.39 12.81
N THR A 51 -6.64 1.33 12.77
CA THR A 51 -6.62 2.49 11.87
C THR A 51 -5.41 3.37 12.14
N ASP A 52 -5.10 3.65 13.40
CA ASP A 52 -3.93 4.44 13.80
C ASP A 52 -2.63 3.72 13.43
N SER A 53 -2.57 2.40 13.61
CA SER A 53 -1.44 1.56 13.24
C SER A 53 -1.23 1.53 11.72
N ILE A 54 -2.30 1.39 10.93
CA ILE A 54 -2.27 1.46 9.47
C ILE A 54 -1.81 2.86 9.02
N THR A 55 -2.30 3.92 9.65
CA THR A 55 -1.88 5.29 9.36
C THR A 55 -0.40 5.50 9.70
N SER A 56 0.06 4.98 10.84
CA SER A 56 1.47 5.02 11.25
C SER A 56 2.37 4.24 10.29
N LEU A 57 1.96 3.01 9.92
CA LEU A 57 2.68 2.19 8.94
C LEU A 57 2.68 2.83 7.56
N SER A 58 1.55 3.41 7.12
CA SER A 58 1.48 4.19 5.89
C SER A 58 2.43 5.38 5.95
N ASN A 59 2.44 6.12 7.06
CA ASN A 59 3.36 7.22 7.26
C ASN A 59 4.83 6.77 7.32
N GLN A 60 5.13 5.61 7.89
CA GLN A 60 6.47 5.02 7.86
C GLN A 60 6.87 4.53 6.48
N LEU A 61 5.93 3.96 5.73
CA LEU A 61 6.13 3.51 4.35
C LEU A 61 6.29 4.69 3.38
N VAL A 62 5.59 5.78 3.66
CA VAL A 62 5.51 7.02 2.87
C VAL A 62 6.56 8.05 3.34
N ASN A 63 6.84 8.11 4.66
CA ASN A 63 7.92 8.89 5.28
C ASN A 63 9.15 8.02 5.55
N GLY A 64 9.15 6.79 5.11
CA GLY A 64 10.32 5.94 5.03
C GLY A 64 11.35 6.60 4.15
N GLN A 65 11.96 7.64 4.73
CA GLN A 65 12.92 8.54 4.12
C GLN A 65 12.35 9.27 2.87
N PRO A 66 11.79 10.48 3.02
CA PRO A 66 11.63 11.37 1.88
C PRO A 66 13.00 11.43 1.20
N ASN A 67 13.11 11.15 -0.07
CA ASN A 67 14.34 11.09 -0.84
C ASN A 67 14.98 9.70 -0.97
N ARG A 68 14.22 8.62 -0.91
CA ARG A 68 14.72 7.29 -1.25
C ARG A 68 13.83 6.58 -2.26
N TRP A 69 14.47 5.77 -3.07
CA TRP A 69 13.84 4.85 -3.98
C TRP A 69 13.94 3.43 -3.42
N SER A 70 12.81 2.72 -3.30
CA SER A 70 12.83 1.28 -3.18
C SER A 70 13.30 0.68 -4.49
N ARG A 71 14.35 -0.14 -4.46
CA ARG A 71 14.90 -0.82 -5.62
C ARG A 71 14.70 -2.32 -5.53
N ARG A 72 14.24 -2.91 -6.63
CA ARG A 72 14.16 -4.36 -6.79
C ARG A 72 14.81 -4.75 -8.12
N LEU A 73 15.67 -5.74 -8.08
CA LEU A 73 16.32 -6.28 -9.27
C LEU A 73 15.81 -7.70 -9.53
N TYR A 74 15.31 -7.92 -10.73
CA TYR A 74 14.73 -9.20 -11.15
C TYR A 74 15.62 -9.85 -12.19
N PRO A 75 16.00 -11.13 -12.03
CA PRO A 75 16.84 -11.86 -12.99
C PRO A 75 16.01 -12.28 -14.21
N VAL A 76 15.52 -11.31 -14.95
CA VAL A 76 14.67 -11.50 -16.14
C VAL A 76 15.36 -10.89 -17.34
N GLN A 77 15.65 -11.73 -18.32
CA GLN A 77 16.16 -11.33 -19.62
C GLN A 77 15.00 -11.20 -20.60
N LEU A 78 14.79 -10.00 -21.13
CA LEU A 78 13.83 -9.78 -22.21
C LEU A 78 14.43 -10.15 -23.58
N ALA A 79 13.65 -10.05 -24.64
CA ALA A 79 14.06 -10.49 -25.98
C ALA A 79 15.27 -9.71 -26.55
N ASN A 80 15.38 -8.43 -26.22
CA ASN A 80 16.50 -7.55 -26.62
C ASN A 80 16.51 -6.25 -25.80
N ALA A 81 17.54 -5.44 -25.95
CA ALA A 81 17.71 -4.16 -25.28
C ALA A 81 16.56 -3.15 -25.51
N GLY A 82 15.90 -3.21 -26.65
CA GLY A 82 14.80 -2.34 -27.02
C GLY A 82 13.41 -2.80 -26.55
N THR A 83 13.32 -3.96 -25.89
CA THR A 83 12.04 -4.46 -25.39
C THR A 83 11.59 -3.66 -24.17
N VAL A 84 10.40 -3.06 -24.26
CA VAL A 84 9.80 -2.30 -23.15
C VAL A 84 9.38 -3.26 -22.04
N PRO A 85 9.90 -3.11 -20.81
CA PRO A 85 9.52 -3.98 -19.70
C PRO A 85 8.11 -3.64 -19.19
N SER A 86 7.44 -4.64 -18.65
CA SER A 86 6.11 -4.54 -18.04
C SER A 86 6.07 -5.21 -16.67
N PHE A 87 5.10 -4.89 -15.85
CA PHE A 87 4.90 -5.58 -14.55
C PHE A 87 4.59 -7.07 -14.71
N SER A 88 4.05 -7.50 -15.86
CA SER A 88 3.83 -8.94 -16.13
C SER A 88 5.15 -9.71 -16.22
N ASP A 89 6.23 -9.08 -16.67
CA ASP A 89 7.54 -9.74 -16.79
C ASP A 89 8.17 -10.07 -15.43
N VAL A 90 7.82 -9.31 -14.39
CA VAL A 90 8.39 -9.46 -13.03
C VAL A 90 7.43 -10.07 -12.01
N ARG A 91 6.13 -10.13 -12.30
CA ARG A 91 5.08 -10.54 -11.34
C ARG A 91 5.30 -11.93 -10.73
N ALA A 92 5.83 -12.88 -11.50
CA ALA A 92 6.04 -14.27 -11.09
C ALA A 92 7.49 -14.58 -10.69
N VAL A 93 8.36 -13.56 -10.67
CA VAL A 93 9.79 -13.72 -10.42
C VAL A 93 10.15 -13.08 -9.09
N ALA A 94 10.87 -13.82 -8.24
CA ALA A 94 11.40 -13.25 -7.00
C ALA A 94 12.59 -12.32 -7.34
N PRO A 95 12.65 -11.10 -6.76
CA PRO A 95 13.81 -10.24 -6.95
C PRO A 95 15.06 -10.83 -6.27
N THR A 96 16.21 -10.65 -6.87
CA THR A 96 17.50 -11.03 -6.28
C THR A 96 18.07 -9.96 -5.35
N VAL A 97 17.63 -8.70 -5.50
CA VAL A 97 17.98 -7.59 -4.64
C VAL A 97 16.71 -6.85 -4.28
N VAL A 98 16.57 -6.51 -3.00
CA VAL A 98 15.53 -5.61 -2.46
C VAL A 98 16.23 -4.69 -1.48
N ASP A 99 16.39 -3.43 -1.84
CA ASP A 99 17.04 -2.42 -1.01
C ASP A 99 16.45 -1.03 -1.25
N GLU A 100 17.04 -0.03 -0.60
CA GLU A 100 16.71 1.38 -0.79
C GLU A 100 17.95 2.16 -1.24
N VAL A 101 17.75 3.04 -2.22
CA VAL A 101 18.79 3.93 -2.71
C VAL A 101 18.37 5.39 -2.52
N ALA A 102 19.37 6.26 -2.30
CA ALA A 102 19.10 7.68 -2.16
C ALA A 102 18.52 8.28 -3.45
N ASP A 103 17.62 9.26 -3.31
CA ASP A 103 17.18 10.05 -4.44
C ASP A 103 18.36 10.86 -5.00
N ALA A 104 18.57 10.73 -6.28
CA ALA A 104 19.68 11.35 -6.99
C ALA A 104 19.27 11.71 -8.43
N ALA A 105 19.95 12.67 -9.02
CA ALA A 105 19.73 13.02 -10.40
C ALA A 105 20.06 11.87 -11.39
N LYS A 106 20.82 10.88 -10.94
CA LYS A 106 21.09 9.63 -11.67
C LYS A 106 21.07 8.46 -10.71
N LEU A 107 20.23 7.48 -11.00
CA LEU A 107 20.15 6.21 -10.28
C LEU A 107 20.98 5.20 -11.05
N ASP A 108 22.19 4.93 -10.58
CA ASP A 108 23.15 4.02 -11.25
C ASP A 108 23.07 2.64 -10.59
N PHE A 109 22.95 1.60 -11.40
CA PHE A 109 22.94 0.21 -10.98
C PHE A 109 23.81 -0.69 -11.86
N THR A 110 24.79 -0.12 -12.53
CA THR A 110 25.76 -0.82 -13.40
C THR A 110 26.40 -2.02 -12.70
N SER A 111 26.66 -1.91 -11.39
CA SER A 111 27.22 -3.00 -10.59
C SER A 111 26.26 -4.20 -10.40
N ALA A 112 24.99 -4.06 -10.73
CA ALA A 112 24.01 -5.14 -10.62
C ALA A 112 24.15 -6.22 -11.71
N GLY A 113 24.90 -5.93 -12.77
CA GLY A 113 25.13 -6.85 -13.88
C GLY A 113 24.22 -6.60 -15.08
N SER A 114 24.13 -7.61 -15.93
CA SER A 114 23.40 -7.57 -17.20
C SER A 114 22.21 -8.53 -17.19
N TYR A 115 21.30 -8.38 -18.16
CA TYR A 115 20.14 -9.25 -18.38
C TYR A 115 19.20 -9.30 -17.18
N LEU A 116 18.78 -8.13 -16.72
CA LEU A 116 17.84 -7.99 -15.60
C LEU A 116 16.81 -6.92 -15.86
N ILE A 117 15.75 -6.93 -15.06
CA ILE A 117 14.81 -5.82 -14.96
C ILE A 117 14.99 -5.16 -13.59
N ALA A 118 15.19 -3.84 -13.58
CA ALA A 118 15.23 -3.04 -12.38
C ALA A 118 13.91 -2.30 -12.20
N LEU A 119 13.30 -2.43 -11.02
CA LEU A 119 12.14 -1.63 -10.59
C LEU A 119 12.59 -0.66 -9.51
N TYR A 120 12.40 0.61 -9.77
CA TYR A 120 12.54 1.69 -8.79
C TYR A 120 11.17 2.26 -8.49
N SER A 121 10.82 2.39 -7.23
CA SER A 121 9.54 2.93 -6.77
C SER A 121 9.75 3.96 -5.68
N CYS A 122 9.06 5.08 -5.77
CA CYS A 122 9.00 6.08 -4.70
C CYS A 122 7.59 6.65 -4.56
N GLN A 123 7.32 7.21 -3.38
CA GLN A 123 6.11 7.97 -3.09
C GLN A 123 6.42 9.46 -3.15
N VAL A 124 5.61 10.18 -3.92
CA VAL A 124 5.78 11.62 -4.13
C VAL A 124 4.47 12.33 -3.81
N LYS A 125 4.53 13.34 -2.94
CA LYS A 125 3.37 14.19 -2.64
C LYS A 125 3.55 15.54 -3.33
N VAL A 126 2.51 15.98 -4.05
CA VAL A 126 2.47 17.32 -4.64
C VAL A 126 1.23 18.06 -4.15
N ALA A 127 1.38 19.39 -3.95
CA ALA A 127 0.28 20.22 -3.45
C ALA A 127 -0.80 20.48 -4.51
N ALA A 128 -0.41 20.48 -5.79
CA ALA A 128 -1.28 20.67 -6.95
C ALA A 128 -0.85 19.75 -8.09
N ASP A 129 -1.70 19.59 -9.09
CA ASP A 129 -1.34 18.88 -10.32
C ASP A 129 -0.05 19.47 -10.90
N THR A 130 0.95 18.61 -11.09
CA THR A 130 2.32 19.01 -11.42
C THR A 130 2.87 18.18 -12.56
N THR A 131 3.41 18.82 -13.58
CA THR A 131 4.15 18.14 -14.64
C THR A 131 5.63 18.01 -14.25
N ILE A 132 6.11 16.77 -14.20
CA ILE A 132 7.54 16.47 -14.03
C ILE A 132 8.14 16.28 -15.41
N THR A 133 9.23 17.00 -15.68
CA THR A 133 10.02 16.85 -16.91
C THR A 133 11.41 16.38 -16.55
N LEU A 134 11.76 15.19 -17.00
CA LEU A 134 13.12 14.66 -16.94
C LEU A 134 13.85 15.11 -18.20
N ALA A 135 14.87 15.93 -18.06
CA ALA A 135 15.66 16.47 -19.16
C ALA A 135 17.14 16.49 -18.75
N PRO A 136 17.79 15.33 -18.62
CA PRO A 136 19.15 15.24 -18.09
C PRO A 136 20.25 15.75 -19.05
N GLY A 137 19.90 16.23 -20.24
CA GLY A 137 20.87 16.59 -21.29
C GLY A 137 21.55 15.40 -21.94
N ALA A 138 21.16 14.18 -21.57
CA ALA A 138 21.64 12.91 -22.06
C ALA A 138 20.48 11.90 -22.12
N ARG A 139 20.76 10.59 -22.21
CA ARG A 139 19.73 9.55 -22.18
C ARG A 139 19.04 9.50 -20.81
N VAL A 140 17.71 9.35 -20.79
CA VAL A 140 16.95 9.07 -19.55
C VAL A 140 17.22 7.63 -19.11
N PHE A 141 17.15 6.66 -20.01
CA PHE A 141 17.47 5.25 -19.76
C PHE A 141 18.71 4.83 -20.55
N ASP A 142 19.50 3.92 -20.01
CA ASP A 142 20.65 3.36 -20.77
C ASP A 142 20.14 2.48 -21.90
N ASP A 143 19.33 1.47 -21.60
CA ASP A 143 18.66 0.63 -22.60
C ASP A 143 17.20 1.09 -22.81
N THR A 144 16.23 0.36 -22.22
CA THR A 144 14.82 0.71 -22.39
C THR A 144 14.10 0.72 -21.03
N GLY A 145 13.26 1.71 -20.83
CA GLY A 145 12.49 1.81 -19.60
C GLY A 145 11.06 2.29 -19.81
N ALA A 146 10.22 2.01 -18.85
CA ALA A 146 8.85 2.48 -18.75
C ALA A 146 8.64 3.23 -17.43
N ILE A 147 7.81 4.26 -17.46
CA ILE A 147 7.44 5.10 -16.32
C ILE A 147 5.98 4.83 -16.01
N PHE A 148 5.70 4.55 -14.75
CA PHE A 148 4.35 4.38 -14.24
C PHE A 148 4.06 5.43 -13.17
N VAL A 149 2.84 5.94 -13.17
CA VAL A 149 2.32 6.79 -12.10
C VAL A 149 1.02 6.14 -11.62
N ASN A 150 0.96 5.83 -10.33
CA ASN A 150 -0.19 5.17 -9.72
C ASN A 150 -0.61 3.86 -10.45
N GLY A 151 0.38 3.10 -10.90
CA GLY A 151 0.19 1.82 -11.61
C GLY A 151 -0.18 1.97 -13.09
N VAL A 152 -0.30 3.18 -13.61
CA VAL A 152 -0.60 3.44 -15.03
C VAL A 152 0.68 3.80 -15.76
N GLN A 153 0.98 3.12 -16.87
CA GLN A 153 2.10 3.47 -17.72
C GLN A 153 1.84 4.81 -18.40
N VAL A 154 2.64 5.82 -18.08
CA VAL A 154 2.50 7.18 -18.58
C VAL A 154 3.52 7.52 -19.67
N ALA A 155 4.63 6.81 -19.68
CA ALA A 155 5.67 6.99 -20.70
C ALA A 155 6.53 5.71 -20.83
N TRP A 156 7.25 5.60 -21.94
CA TRP A 156 8.32 4.61 -22.13
C TRP A 156 9.34 5.16 -23.14
N GLY A 157 10.55 4.69 -23.08
CA GLY A 157 11.57 5.12 -24.00
C GLY A 157 12.80 4.21 -24.00
N ASN A 158 13.60 4.35 -25.02
CA ASN A 158 14.86 3.65 -25.19
C ASN A 158 16.06 4.59 -25.04
N ALA A 159 17.24 4.08 -25.31
CA ALA A 159 18.50 4.81 -25.22
C ALA A 159 18.59 6.12 -26.05
N SER A 160 17.63 6.40 -26.90
CA SER A 160 17.57 7.68 -27.65
C SER A 160 16.81 8.79 -26.93
N TRP A 161 16.08 8.48 -25.86
CA TRP A 161 15.28 9.44 -25.12
C TRP A 161 16.15 10.33 -24.23
N ASN A 162 16.10 11.64 -24.49
CA ASN A 162 16.80 12.66 -23.72
C ASN A 162 15.86 13.59 -22.95
N THR A 163 14.57 13.49 -23.16
CA THR A 163 13.54 14.23 -22.44
C THR A 163 12.26 13.41 -22.36
N VAL A 164 11.62 13.39 -21.20
CA VAL A 164 10.31 12.79 -20.99
C VAL A 164 9.53 13.57 -19.93
N SER A 165 8.24 13.72 -20.11
CA SER A 165 7.36 14.39 -19.16
C SER A 165 6.22 13.45 -18.75
N PHE A 166 5.78 13.58 -17.49
CA PHE A 166 4.61 12.91 -16.96
C PHE A 166 3.92 13.79 -15.90
N GLU A 167 2.65 13.52 -15.63
CA GLU A 167 1.87 14.30 -14.68
C GLU A 167 1.73 13.55 -13.34
N LEU A 168 1.85 14.31 -12.25
CA LEU A 168 1.46 13.93 -10.89
C LEU A 168 0.19 14.67 -10.53
N LYS A 169 -0.77 14.00 -9.94
CA LYS A 169 -2.01 14.61 -9.43
C LYS A 169 -1.82 15.12 -8.01
N ALA A 170 -2.54 16.16 -7.63
CA ALA A 170 -2.53 16.69 -6.27
C ALA A 170 -2.70 15.56 -5.23
N GLY A 171 -1.87 15.56 -4.20
CA GLY A 171 -1.81 14.50 -3.21
C GLY A 171 -0.66 13.52 -3.43
N TRP A 172 -0.81 12.30 -2.94
CA TRP A 172 0.19 11.24 -3.03
C TRP A 172 0.17 10.53 -4.38
N ASN A 173 1.34 10.31 -4.95
CA ASN A 173 1.54 9.55 -6.18
C ASN A 173 2.63 8.51 -5.98
N THR A 174 2.43 7.30 -6.49
CA THR A 174 3.48 6.30 -6.66
C THR A 174 4.13 6.53 -8.02
N VAL A 175 5.43 6.81 -8.04
CA VAL A 175 6.22 6.91 -9.27
C VAL A 175 7.12 5.71 -9.36
N GLU A 176 7.07 5.00 -10.48
CA GLU A 176 7.82 3.78 -10.69
C GLU A 176 8.52 3.82 -12.04
N PHE A 177 9.78 3.39 -12.04
CA PHE A 177 10.57 3.16 -13.23
C PHE A 177 10.87 1.68 -13.35
N LEU A 178 10.45 1.07 -14.44
CA LEU A 178 10.76 -0.29 -14.77
C LEU A 178 11.76 -0.28 -15.94
N VAL A 179 12.97 -0.78 -15.73
CA VAL A 179 14.06 -0.65 -16.68
C VAL A 179 14.57 -2.02 -17.09
N ASN A 180 14.59 -2.26 -18.39
CA ASN A 180 15.25 -3.41 -19.01
C ASN A 180 16.75 -3.12 -19.12
N GLN A 181 17.57 -3.87 -18.42
CA GLN A 181 19.03 -3.78 -18.50
C GLN A 181 19.55 -4.95 -19.33
N TRP A 182 20.13 -4.66 -20.49
CA TRP A 182 20.68 -5.66 -21.38
C TRP A 182 22.15 -5.95 -21.08
N THR A 183 23.04 -5.02 -21.40
CA THR A 183 24.48 -5.16 -21.13
C THR A 183 25.12 -3.79 -20.93
N GLY A 184 26.29 -3.75 -20.27
CA GLY A 184 27.09 -2.54 -20.12
C GLY A 184 26.67 -1.67 -18.96
N GLN A 185 26.51 -0.38 -19.18
CA GLN A 185 26.04 0.55 -18.17
C GLN A 185 24.57 0.30 -17.83
N ALA A 186 24.15 0.68 -16.65
CA ALA A 186 22.77 0.52 -16.19
C ALA A 186 22.39 1.72 -15.33
N TYR A 187 21.48 2.56 -15.83
CA TYR A 187 21.04 3.73 -15.07
C TYR A 187 19.67 4.25 -15.52
N ILE A 188 19.09 5.04 -14.60
CA ILE A 188 18.01 5.99 -14.88
C ILE A 188 18.57 7.37 -14.61
N ASN A 189 18.63 8.21 -15.62
CA ASN A 189 19.12 9.57 -15.51
C ASN A 189 17.92 10.53 -15.46
N LEU A 190 17.63 11.06 -14.29
CA LEU A 190 16.49 11.93 -14.06
C LEU A 190 16.81 13.39 -14.42
N GLY A 191 18.08 13.78 -14.34
CA GLY A 191 18.51 15.17 -14.49
C GLY A 191 18.11 16.08 -13.32
N LEU A 192 17.40 15.53 -12.34
CA LEU A 192 16.95 16.21 -11.12
C LEU A 192 16.79 15.18 -10.02
N LYS A 193 16.75 15.61 -8.77
CA LYS A 193 16.19 14.80 -7.68
C LYS A 193 14.69 14.98 -7.68
N LEU A 194 13.95 13.89 -7.58
CA LEU A 194 12.49 13.98 -7.57
C LEU A 194 12.00 14.71 -6.31
N SER A 195 12.72 14.57 -5.21
CA SER A 195 12.48 15.30 -3.96
C SER A 195 12.56 16.83 -4.09
N ASP A 196 13.30 17.37 -5.05
CA ASP A 196 13.40 18.82 -5.26
C ASP A 196 12.12 19.40 -5.91
N LYS A 197 11.20 18.55 -6.36
CA LYS A 197 9.94 18.92 -7.01
C LYS A 197 8.71 18.74 -6.13
N VAL A 198 8.91 18.23 -4.92
CA VAL A 198 7.83 18.03 -3.93
C VAL A 198 7.91 19.14 -2.88
N ALA A 199 6.79 19.80 -2.64
CA ALA A 199 6.63 20.82 -1.61
C ALA A 199 5.86 20.26 -0.41
#